data_663152b2f63b83d56a641bc48e1db3a6
#
_entry.id   663152b2f63b83d56a641bc48e1db3a6
#
_cell.length_a   1.000
_cell.length_b   1.000
_cell.length_c   1.000
_cell.angle_alpha   90.00
_cell.angle_beta   90.00
_cell.angle_gamma   90.00
#
_symmetry.space_group_name_H-M   'P 1'
#
loop_
_entity.id
_entity.type
_entity.pdbx_description
1 polymer ?
#
loop_
_entity_poly.entity_id
_entity_poly.type
_entity_poly.pdbx_seq_one_letter_code
_entity_poly.pdbx_strand_id
1 'polypeptide(L)'
;MALQPLLTGCETPPPEAALREAAAELESGLEGGDVGAVMDRLAADFRYRDLDRKAAGRRLVGVFLRYPKRQVSFLNVQVSLDPVTLREAEVTFNALVWGGRATLPEDADSFRVRSRWREEGGDWVLVDLEARGLSE
;
A
#
# COMPACT_ATOMS: atom_id res chain seq x y z
N MET A 1 10.43 -43.19 7.99
CA MET A 1 10.22 -42.63 8.24
C MET A 1 10.30 -41.31 7.95
N ALA A 2 10.17 -40.67 7.82
CA ALA A 2 10.36 -39.63 7.42
C ALA A 2 10.05 -38.47 7.84
N LEU A 3 10.14 -37.92 8.13
CA LEU A 3 9.90 -37.06 8.46
C LEU A 3 10.01 -35.88 8.06
N GLN A 4 9.86 -35.15 7.93
CA GLN A 4 9.99 -34.16 7.64
C GLN A 4 9.70 -33.12 7.63
N PRO A 5 9.72 -32.55 7.47
CA PRO A 5 9.62 -31.56 7.29
C PRO A 5 9.13 -30.52 7.67
N LEU A 6 8.95 -30.31 8.07
CA LEU A 6 8.60 -29.50 8.71
C LEU A 6 9.08 -28.23 8.52
N LEU A 7 9.73 -27.94 8.24
CA LEU A 7 10.36 -26.86 7.95
C LEU A 7 9.65 -25.82 7.28
N THR A 8 8.67 -26.03 6.63
CA THR A 8 7.98 -25.12 5.82
C THR A 8 7.53 -23.88 6.50
N GLY A 9 7.09 -23.97 7.72
CA GLY A 9 6.61 -22.81 8.43
C GLY A 9 7.67 -21.77 8.70
N CYS A 10 8.91 -22.10 8.50
CA CYS A 10 9.99 -21.19 8.78
C CYS A 10 10.49 -20.45 7.55
N GLU A 11 9.93 -20.74 6.39
CA GLU A 11 10.42 -20.11 5.18
C GLU A 11 9.96 -18.69 5.06
N THR A 12 10.86 -17.82 4.67
CA THR A 12 10.53 -16.44 4.37
C THR A 12 9.93 -16.38 2.97
N PRO A 13 8.83 -15.68 2.79
CA PRO A 13 8.26 -15.57 1.44
C PRO A 13 9.21 -14.82 0.51
N PRO A 14 9.13 -15.07 -0.80
CA PRO A 14 9.93 -14.32 -1.74
C PRO A 14 9.66 -12.82 -1.60
N PRO A 15 10.64 -11.97 -1.89
CA PRO A 15 10.46 -10.53 -1.71
C PRO A 15 9.25 -9.98 -2.45
N GLU A 16 8.99 -10.44 -3.65
CA GLU A 16 7.84 -9.94 -4.39
C GLU A 16 6.53 -10.30 -3.71
N ALA A 17 6.42 -11.53 -3.22
CA ALA A 17 5.20 -11.97 -2.55
C ALA A 17 4.98 -11.17 -1.26
N ALA A 18 6.04 -10.96 -0.49
CA ALA A 18 5.95 -10.18 0.74
C ALA A 18 5.54 -8.74 0.44
N LEU A 19 6.06 -8.18 -0.65
CA LEU A 19 5.74 -6.80 -1.02
C LEU A 19 4.29 -6.69 -1.48
N ARG A 20 3.81 -7.66 -2.26
CA ARG A 20 2.40 -7.66 -2.68
C ARG A 20 1.48 -7.75 -1.47
N GLU A 21 1.88 -8.51 -0.48
CA GLU A 21 1.10 -8.61 0.75
C GLU A 21 1.11 -7.29 1.50
N ALA A 22 2.25 -6.61 1.57
CA ALA A 22 2.34 -5.31 2.23
C ALA A 22 1.45 -4.29 1.52
N ALA A 23 1.42 -4.30 0.19
CA ALA A 23 0.55 -3.41 -0.57
C ALA A 23 -0.92 -3.73 -0.31
N ALA A 24 -1.26 -5.00 -0.20
CA ALA A 24 -2.63 -5.41 0.10
C ALA A 24 -3.04 -4.97 1.50
N GLU A 25 -2.12 -4.99 2.44
CA GLU A 25 -2.40 -4.50 3.79
C GLU A 25 -2.63 -3.00 3.79
N LEU A 26 -1.89 -2.28 2.96
CA LEU A 26 -2.12 -0.85 2.81
C LEU A 26 -3.52 -0.58 2.25
N GLU A 27 -3.89 -1.33 1.21
CA GLU A 27 -5.22 -1.21 0.61
C GLU A 27 -6.32 -1.46 1.65
N SER A 28 -6.17 -2.54 2.39
CA SER A 28 -7.12 -2.91 3.44
C SER A 28 -7.23 -1.84 4.52
N GLY A 29 -6.09 -1.30 4.94
CA GLY A 29 -6.06 -0.27 5.96
C GLY A 29 -6.76 1.00 5.49
N LEU A 30 -6.54 1.36 4.22
CA LEU A 30 -7.20 2.54 3.66
C LEU A 30 -8.70 2.33 3.57
N GLU A 31 -9.13 1.17 3.11
CA GLU A 31 -10.55 0.89 2.98
C GLU A 31 -11.21 0.81 4.35
N GLY A 32 -10.56 0.17 5.31
CA GLY A 32 -11.10 0.00 6.64
C GLY A 32 -11.00 1.21 7.56
N GLY A 33 -10.29 2.25 7.11
CA GLY A 33 -10.10 3.43 7.96
C GLY A 33 -9.20 3.16 9.14
N ASP A 34 -8.28 2.23 9.00
CA ASP A 34 -7.38 1.85 10.08
C ASP A 34 -6.10 2.66 9.96
N VAL A 35 -6.08 3.81 10.64
CA VAL A 35 -4.94 4.72 10.56
C VAL A 35 -3.66 4.02 11.02
N GLY A 36 -3.75 3.24 12.10
CA GLY A 36 -2.59 2.54 12.63
C GLY A 36 -1.99 1.58 11.61
N ALA A 37 -2.84 0.81 10.94
CA ALA A 37 -2.37 -0.14 9.94
C ALA A 37 -1.70 0.56 8.78
N VAL A 38 -2.26 1.69 8.34
CA VAL A 38 -1.64 2.46 7.26
C VAL A 38 -0.30 3.02 7.71
N MET A 39 -0.28 3.62 8.90
CA MET A 39 0.96 4.22 9.41
C MET A 39 2.07 3.19 9.59
N ASP A 40 1.71 1.95 9.94
CA ASP A 40 2.69 0.88 10.09
C ASP A 40 3.37 0.54 8.77
N ARG A 41 2.73 0.84 7.65
CA ARG A 41 3.33 0.59 6.33
C ARG A 41 4.13 1.77 5.82
N LEU A 42 4.15 2.91 6.52
CA LEU A 42 4.90 4.08 6.07
C LEU A 42 6.27 4.11 6.71
N ALA A 43 7.29 4.37 5.91
CA ALA A 43 8.65 4.52 6.43
C ALA A 43 8.73 5.74 7.33
N ALA A 44 9.69 5.73 8.25
CA ALA A 44 9.89 6.86 9.14
C ALA A 44 10.17 8.16 8.37
N ASP A 45 10.84 8.03 7.23
CA ASP A 45 11.16 9.19 6.37
C ASP A 45 10.22 9.31 5.19
N PHE A 46 9.01 8.77 5.32
CA PHE A 46 8.00 8.82 4.25
C PHE A 46 7.73 10.25 3.83
N ARG A 47 7.50 10.43 2.53
CA ARG A 47 7.13 11.72 1.96
C ARG A 47 6.10 11.53 0.87
N TYR A 48 5.11 12.40 0.89
CA TYR A 48 4.17 12.54 -0.22
C TYR A 48 4.01 14.05 -0.44
N ARG A 49 4.59 14.53 -1.53
CA ARG A 49 4.62 15.97 -1.80
C ARG A 49 5.33 16.67 -0.64
N ASP A 50 4.66 17.60 0.03
CA ASP A 50 5.25 18.30 1.17
C ASP A 50 4.82 17.71 2.51
N LEU A 51 4.16 16.55 2.49
CA LEU A 51 3.73 15.90 3.71
C LEU A 51 4.76 14.87 4.17
N ASP A 52 5.18 14.97 5.42
CA ASP A 52 5.97 13.91 6.02
C ASP A 52 5.03 12.86 6.60
N ARG A 53 5.60 11.84 7.23
CA ARG A 53 4.80 10.72 7.77
C ARG A 53 3.73 11.21 8.75
N LYS A 54 4.11 12.10 9.66
CA LYS A 54 3.19 12.58 10.67
C LYS A 54 2.06 13.41 10.05
N ALA A 55 2.40 14.28 9.12
CA ALA A 55 1.39 15.08 8.44
C ALA A 55 0.47 14.22 7.59
N ALA A 56 1.02 13.17 6.98
CA ALA A 56 0.21 12.23 6.21
C ALA A 56 -0.81 11.54 7.11
N GLY A 57 -0.38 11.16 8.31
CA GLY A 57 -1.29 10.54 9.27
C GLY A 57 -2.45 11.44 9.65
N ARG A 58 -2.14 12.70 9.88
CA ARG A 58 -3.19 13.68 10.20
C ARG A 58 -4.16 13.84 9.03
N ARG A 59 -3.62 13.86 7.81
CA ARG A 59 -4.45 13.98 6.62
C ARG A 59 -5.38 12.77 6.49
N LEU A 60 -4.85 11.57 6.78
CA LEU A 60 -5.66 10.35 6.71
C LEU A 60 -6.83 10.39 7.68
N VAL A 61 -6.60 10.85 8.90
CA VAL A 61 -7.68 10.95 9.88
C VAL A 61 -8.81 11.81 9.31
N GLY A 62 -8.46 12.95 8.72
CA GLY A 62 -9.46 13.83 8.14
C GLY A 62 -10.21 13.19 6.98
N VAL A 63 -9.48 12.46 6.13
CA VAL A 63 -10.11 11.79 4.99
C VAL A 63 -11.08 10.71 5.48
N PHE A 64 -10.66 9.93 6.47
CA PHE A 64 -11.50 8.86 6.98
C PHE A 64 -12.78 9.40 7.65
N LEU A 65 -12.66 10.53 8.30
CA LEU A 65 -13.84 11.15 8.91
C LEU A 65 -14.79 11.73 7.87
N ARG A 66 -14.23 12.27 6.78
CA ARG A 66 -15.04 12.86 5.72
C ARG A 66 -15.73 11.81 4.88
N TYR A 67 -15.06 10.68 4.65
CA TYR A 67 -15.58 9.61 3.79
C TYR A 67 -15.64 8.30 4.55
N PRO A 68 -16.57 8.16 5.48
CA PRO A 68 -16.59 6.97 6.37
C PRO A 68 -16.94 5.67 5.66
N LYS A 69 -17.60 5.75 4.50
CA LYS A 69 -18.00 4.54 3.76
C LYS A 69 -17.27 4.45 2.43
N ARG A 70 -15.96 4.60 2.48
CA ARG A 70 -15.18 4.56 1.26
C ARG A 70 -14.85 3.12 0.88
N GLN A 71 -14.66 2.93 -0.43
CA GLN A 71 -14.16 1.70 -1.00
C GLN A 71 -12.85 2.02 -1.68
N VAL A 72 -11.88 1.13 -1.56
CA VAL A 72 -10.55 1.33 -2.15
C VAL A 72 -10.15 0.04 -2.83
N SER A 73 -9.75 0.12 -4.09
CA SER A 73 -9.26 -1.06 -4.81
C SER A 73 -7.98 -0.70 -5.56
N PHE A 74 -6.96 -1.52 -5.39
CA PHE A 74 -5.73 -1.41 -6.15
C PHE A 74 -5.78 -2.44 -7.28
N LEU A 75 -5.78 -1.96 -8.52
CA LEU A 75 -5.91 -2.81 -9.68
C LEU A 75 -4.63 -2.80 -10.49
N ASN A 76 -4.36 -3.91 -11.16
CA ASN A 76 -3.23 -4.02 -12.06
C ASN A 76 -1.92 -3.73 -11.34
N VAL A 77 -1.72 -4.39 -10.23
CA VAL A 77 -0.55 -4.18 -9.38
C VAL A 77 0.67 -4.82 -10.06
N GLN A 78 1.71 -4.02 -10.26
CA GLN A 78 2.94 -4.48 -10.87
C GLN A 78 4.10 -4.14 -9.95
N VAL A 79 4.98 -5.12 -9.73
CA VAL A 79 6.10 -4.99 -8.82
C VAL A 79 7.39 -5.06 -9.62
N SER A 80 8.29 -4.11 -9.35
CA SER A 80 9.62 -4.10 -9.95
C SER A 80 10.64 -4.00 -8.82
N LEU A 81 11.28 -5.14 -8.51
CA LEU A 81 12.31 -5.19 -7.48
C LEU A 81 13.65 -4.70 -8.03
N ASP A 82 14.40 -4.02 -7.19
CA ASP A 82 15.78 -3.71 -7.51
C ASP A 82 16.54 -5.04 -7.65
N PRO A 83 17.11 -5.33 -8.83
CA PRO A 83 17.71 -6.64 -9.05
C PRO A 83 19.00 -6.86 -8.27
N VAL A 84 19.60 -5.79 -7.75
CA VAL A 84 20.85 -5.91 -7.02
C VAL A 84 20.61 -6.12 -5.54
N THR A 85 19.82 -5.23 -4.93
CA THR A 85 19.62 -5.29 -3.49
C THR A 85 18.47 -6.20 -3.09
N LEU A 86 17.43 -6.30 -3.92
CA LEU A 86 16.19 -6.99 -3.60
C LEU A 86 15.53 -6.44 -2.34
N ARG A 87 15.94 -5.26 -1.93
CA ARG A 87 15.41 -4.59 -0.73
C ARG A 87 14.74 -3.26 -1.05
N GLU A 88 14.68 -2.93 -2.33
CA GLU A 88 13.99 -1.74 -2.79
C GLU A 88 13.14 -2.13 -3.97
N ALA A 89 12.03 -1.45 -4.14
CA ALA A 89 11.12 -1.82 -5.20
C ALA A 89 10.21 -0.67 -5.55
N GLU A 90 9.69 -0.73 -6.76
CA GLU A 90 8.65 0.16 -7.22
C GLU A 90 7.39 -0.68 -7.44
N VAL A 91 6.26 -0.19 -6.95
CA VAL A 91 4.97 -0.85 -7.19
C VAL A 91 4.06 0.16 -7.84
N THR A 92 3.55 -0.19 -9.02
CA THR A 92 2.60 0.66 -9.72
C THR A 92 1.24 -0.02 -9.72
N PHE A 93 0.19 0.77 -9.67
CA PHE A 93 -1.17 0.25 -9.70
C PHE A 93 -2.13 1.38 -10.02
N ASN A 94 -3.34 0.98 -10.36
CA ASN A 94 -4.43 1.92 -10.52
C ASN A 94 -5.29 1.84 -9.26
N ALA A 95 -5.49 2.97 -8.61
CA ALA A 95 -6.31 3.01 -7.39
C ALA A 95 -7.68 3.54 -7.76
N LEU A 96 -8.71 2.79 -7.41
CA LEU A 96 -10.09 3.25 -7.51
C LEU A 96 -10.57 3.56 -6.11
N VAL A 97 -11.12 4.75 -5.95
CA VAL A 97 -11.60 5.19 -4.64
C VAL A 97 -13.00 5.75 -4.82
N TRP A 98 -13.96 5.21 -4.09
CA TRP A 98 -15.31 5.76 -4.11
C TRP A 98 -15.93 5.61 -2.74
N GLY A 99 -16.96 6.43 -2.47
CA GLY A 99 -17.58 6.40 -1.16
C GLY A 99 -18.66 7.43 -1.07
N GLY A 100 -19.15 7.65 0.14
CA GLY A 100 -20.23 8.57 0.35
C GLY A 100 -21.48 8.10 -0.36
N ARG A 101 -21.94 8.88 -1.31
CA ARG A 101 -23.14 8.54 -2.07
C ARG A 101 -22.85 7.72 -3.31
N ALA A 102 -21.60 7.63 -3.71
CA ALA A 102 -21.24 6.85 -4.88
C ALA A 102 -21.34 5.38 -4.53
N THR A 103 -22.17 4.64 -5.25
CA THR A 103 -22.38 3.23 -4.98
C THR A 103 -21.87 2.33 -6.09
N LEU A 104 -21.47 2.93 -7.23
CA LEU A 104 -21.03 2.16 -8.38
C LEU A 104 -19.59 2.49 -8.70
N PRO A 105 -18.79 1.50 -9.15
CA PRO A 105 -17.40 1.75 -9.49
C PRO A 105 -17.18 2.81 -10.56
N GLU A 106 -18.15 3.01 -11.45
CA GLU A 106 -17.98 4.03 -12.48
C GLU A 106 -18.03 5.44 -11.92
N ASP A 107 -18.46 5.59 -10.67
CA ASP A 107 -18.45 6.89 -10.00
C ASP A 107 -17.19 7.09 -9.18
N ALA A 108 -16.23 6.18 -9.30
CA ALA A 108 -15.01 6.23 -8.51
C ALA A 108 -14.03 7.25 -9.09
N ASP A 109 -13.22 7.81 -8.21
CA ASP A 109 -12.03 8.53 -8.63
C ASP A 109 -10.93 7.53 -8.94
N SER A 110 -10.25 7.72 -10.06
CA SER A 110 -9.20 6.82 -10.50
C SER A 110 -7.87 7.54 -10.48
N PHE A 111 -6.86 6.84 -9.98
CA PHE A 111 -5.51 7.39 -9.92
C PHE A 111 -4.52 6.36 -10.42
N ARG A 112 -3.51 6.84 -11.14
CA ARG A 112 -2.34 6.01 -11.43
C ARG A 112 -1.32 6.30 -10.35
N VAL A 113 -0.89 5.26 -9.65
CA VAL A 113 0.02 5.40 -8.51
C VAL A 113 1.32 4.70 -8.80
N ARG A 114 2.41 5.40 -8.54
CA ARG A 114 3.75 4.84 -8.55
C ARG A 114 4.28 4.98 -7.13
N SER A 115 4.60 3.88 -6.49
CA SER A 115 5.03 3.88 -5.09
C SER A 115 6.41 3.24 -4.98
N ARG A 116 7.22 3.79 -4.09
CA ARG A 116 8.54 3.24 -3.82
C ARG A 116 8.55 2.66 -2.42
N TRP A 117 9.10 1.46 -2.32
CA TRP A 117 9.10 0.69 -1.08
C TRP A 117 10.51 0.28 -0.72
N ARG A 118 10.72 0.06 0.57
CA ARG A 118 12.00 -0.37 1.08
C ARG A 118 11.76 -1.45 2.14
N GLU A 119 12.60 -2.48 2.15
CA GLU A 119 12.52 -3.54 3.14
C GLU A 119 13.38 -3.16 4.33
N GLU A 120 12.80 -3.16 5.51
CA GLU A 120 13.46 -2.82 6.76
C GLU A 120 13.15 -3.90 7.79
N GLY A 121 14.18 -4.64 8.21
CA GLY A 121 13.99 -5.66 9.23
C GLY A 121 12.98 -6.72 8.86
N GLY A 122 12.86 -7.03 7.59
CA GLY A 122 11.92 -8.04 7.12
C GLY A 122 10.57 -7.50 6.70
N ASP A 123 10.31 -6.22 6.95
CA ASP A 123 9.02 -5.61 6.61
C ASP A 123 9.19 -4.61 5.47
N TRP A 124 8.25 -4.61 4.55
CA TRP A 124 8.25 -3.63 3.47
C TRP A 124 7.51 -2.39 3.93
N VAL A 125 8.14 -1.24 3.75
CA VAL A 125 7.53 0.04 4.10
C VAL A 125 7.54 0.97 2.90
N LEU A 126 6.53 1.81 2.83
CA LEU A 126 6.33 2.75 1.74
C LEU A 126 7.17 4.00 2.01
N VAL A 127 8.04 4.35 1.06
CA VAL A 127 8.94 5.48 1.21
C VAL A 127 8.35 6.75 0.63
N ASP A 128 7.79 6.64 -0.57
CA ASP A 128 7.10 7.77 -1.19
C ASP A 128 6.19 7.26 -2.30
N LEU A 129 5.39 8.15 -2.82
CA LEU A 129 4.52 7.80 -3.92
C LEU A 129 4.19 9.03 -4.74
N GLU A 130 3.77 8.77 -5.97
CA GLU A 130 3.19 9.77 -6.86
C GLU A 130 1.82 9.26 -7.28
N ALA A 131 0.86 10.13 -7.25
CA ALA A 131 -0.50 9.77 -7.67
C ALA A 131 -0.98 10.80 -8.68
N ARG A 132 -1.54 10.30 -9.77
CA ARG A 132 -2.04 11.16 -10.84
C ARG A 132 -3.47 10.76 -11.15
N GLY A 133 -4.37 11.74 -11.15
CA GLY A 133 -5.75 11.46 -11.50
C GLY A 133 -5.88 11.05 -12.94
N LEU A 134 -6.72 10.05 -13.19
CA LEU A 134 -6.93 9.53 -14.54
C LEU A 134 -8.20 10.05 -15.18
N SER A 135 -9.06 10.67 -14.39
CA SER A 135 -10.34 11.13 -14.90
C SER A 135 -10.31 12.58 -15.38
N GLU A 136 -9.15 13.13 -15.56
CA GLU A 136 -9.05 14.51 -15.98
C GLU A 136 -9.06 14.73 -17.41
#